data_21fd294b566d4a4926b10ce0948ffd68
#
_entry.id   21fd294b566d4a4926b10ce0948ffd68
#
_cell.length_a   1.000
_cell.length_b   1.000
_cell.length_c   1.000
_cell.angle_alpha   90.00
_cell.angle_beta   90.00
_cell.angle_gamma   90.00
#
_symmetry.space_group_name_H-M   'P 1'
#
loop_
_entity.id
_entity.type
_entity.pdbx_description
1 polymer ?
#
loop_
_entity_poly.entity_id
_entity_poly.type
_entity_poly.pdbx_seq_one_letter_code
_entity_poly.pdbx_strand_id
1 'polypeptide(L)'
;MEDVLDVYTRPDDPQRPQVCMDEISTPLLRDTRAPLPVRPGHVAREDDEYARGGVVNLFLFCEPLAGRRWADVTERRTRVDWAHQIKDLVDSRYPEAERIVLVMDNLNIHSPASLYEAFPPAEAKRLADRLEIHHTPKHGSWLNMAEIELSVLRRQCLDRRLPDFAALQAEVTAWQDDRNADGRPITWRFTTADARIKLRHLYPTNHE
;
A
#
# COMPACT_ATOMS: atom_id res chain seq x y z
N MET A 1 -9.29 -15.66 -2.68
CA MET A 1 -7.90 -16.14 -2.70
C MET A 1 -7.47 -16.53 -4.12
N GLU A 2 -8.07 -17.53 -4.75
CA GLU A 2 -7.71 -17.94 -6.12
C GLU A 2 -7.82 -16.79 -7.13
N ASP A 3 -8.86 -15.99 -7.05
CA ASP A 3 -9.05 -14.81 -7.89
C ASP A 3 -7.81 -13.86 -7.88
N VAL A 4 -7.26 -13.56 -6.70
CA VAL A 4 -6.05 -12.72 -6.57
C VAL A 4 -4.81 -13.46 -7.11
N LEU A 5 -4.67 -14.76 -6.85
CA LEU A 5 -3.56 -15.56 -7.38
C LEU A 5 -3.60 -15.63 -8.90
N ASP A 6 -4.78 -15.73 -9.49
CA ASP A 6 -4.95 -15.75 -10.95
C ASP A 6 -4.62 -14.38 -11.56
N VAL A 7 -4.91 -13.26 -10.87
CA VAL A 7 -4.43 -11.92 -11.27
C VAL A 7 -2.91 -11.90 -11.37
N TYR A 8 -2.21 -12.44 -10.38
CA TYR A 8 -0.75 -12.42 -10.33
C TYR A 8 -0.05 -13.31 -11.38
N THR A 9 -0.80 -14.18 -12.05
CA THR A 9 -0.29 -14.97 -13.19
C THR A 9 -0.43 -14.26 -14.54
N ARG A 10 -1.16 -13.14 -14.59
CA ARG A 10 -1.35 -12.38 -15.83
C ARG A 10 -0.05 -11.74 -16.28
N PRO A 11 0.23 -11.69 -17.60
CA PRO A 11 1.38 -10.98 -18.11
C PRO A 11 1.26 -9.47 -17.88
N ASP A 12 2.39 -8.77 -17.97
CA ASP A 12 2.41 -7.31 -17.98
C ASP A 12 1.64 -6.77 -19.20
N ASP A 13 0.73 -5.85 -18.94
CA ASP A 13 -0.08 -5.17 -19.95
C ASP A 13 -0.22 -3.69 -19.60
N PRO A 14 0.43 -2.77 -20.33
CA PRO A 14 0.34 -1.33 -20.08
C PRO A 14 -1.08 -0.76 -20.19
N GLN A 15 -1.98 -1.43 -20.93
CA GLN A 15 -3.39 -1.02 -21.01
C GLN A 15 -4.21 -1.52 -19.80
N ARG A 16 -3.66 -2.50 -19.07
CA ARG A 16 -4.29 -3.10 -17.88
C ARG A 16 -3.26 -3.33 -16.76
N PRO A 17 -2.58 -2.26 -16.29
CA PRO A 17 -1.55 -2.37 -15.27
C PRO A 17 -2.10 -3.02 -14.00
N GLN A 18 -1.31 -3.91 -13.39
CA GLN A 18 -1.62 -4.52 -12.11
C GLN A 18 -1.06 -3.65 -10.99
N VAL A 19 -1.93 -3.16 -10.14
CA VAL A 19 -1.57 -2.31 -9.00
C VAL A 19 -2.08 -2.96 -7.72
N CYS A 20 -1.22 -3.07 -6.72
CA CYS A 20 -1.61 -3.45 -5.37
C CYS A 20 -1.63 -2.21 -4.49
N MET A 21 -2.62 -2.09 -3.62
CA MET A 21 -2.76 -0.96 -2.71
C MET A 21 -3.02 -1.45 -1.28
N ASP A 22 -2.43 -0.74 -0.32
CA ASP A 22 -2.70 -0.93 1.10
C ASP A 22 -2.37 0.35 1.88
N GLU A 23 -2.77 0.43 3.14
CA GLU A 23 -2.50 1.59 3.97
C GLU A 23 -2.09 1.24 5.40
N ILE A 24 -1.32 2.15 5.99
CA ILE A 24 -0.94 2.06 7.40
C ILE A 24 -1.16 3.39 8.11
N SER A 25 -1.40 3.31 9.42
CA SER A 25 -1.35 4.46 10.31
C SER A 25 -0.01 4.47 11.05
N THR A 26 0.62 5.64 11.12
CA THR A 26 1.95 5.83 11.73
C THR A 26 1.90 6.94 12.77
N PRO A 27 2.35 6.70 14.01
CA PRO A 27 2.44 7.75 15.02
C PRO A 27 3.61 8.68 14.70
N LEU A 28 3.40 9.97 14.91
CA LEU A 28 4.46 10.98 14.91
C LEU A 28 5.05 11.05 16.31
N LEU A 29 6.34 10.83 16.42
CA LEU A 29 7.07 10.78 17.68
C LEU A 29 8.23 11.77 17.66
N ARG A 30 8.28 12.62 18.67
CA ARG A 30 9.27 13.67 18.80
C ARG A 30 10.16 13.41 20.00
N ASP A 31 11.47 13.57 19.84
CA ASP A 31 12.39 13.50 20.97
C ASP A 31 12.12 14.62 21.96
N THR A 32 12.11 14.30 23.26
CA THR A 32 12.01 15.28 24.35
C THR A 32 13.37 15.87 24.68
N ARG A 33 14.45 15.14 24.40
CA ARG A 33 15.84 15.56 24.55
C ARG A 33 16.63 15.20 23.30
N ALA A 34 17.64 16.01 22.99
CA ALA A 34 18.51 15.74 21.85
C ALA A 34 19.23 14.39 22.01
N PRO A 35 19.18 13.49 21.03
CA PRO A 35 19.94 12.26 21.06
C PRO A 35 21.44 12.50 21.18
N LEU A 36 22.12 11.63 21.90
CA LEU A 36 23.56 11.66 21.99
C LEU A 36 24.16 10.86 20.81
N PRO A 37 24.97 11.50 19.94
CA PRO A 37 25.55 10.84 18.78
C PRO A 37 26.61 9.80 19.18
N VAL A 38 26.88 8.89 18.25
CA VAL A 38 28.01 7.94 18.37
C VAL A 38 29.31 8.70 18.59
N ARG A 39 30.12 8.21 19.55
CA ARG A 39 31.50 8.68 19.82
C ARG A 39 32.41 7.46 20.01
N PRO A 40 33.72 7.58 19.84
CA PRO A 40 34.64 6.49 20.12
C PRO A 40 34.44 5.93 21.54
N GLY A 41 34.13 4.63 21.65
CA GLY A 41 33.83 3.95 22.92
C GLY A 41 32.40 4.15 23.46
N HIS A 42 31.54 4.90 22.78
CA HIS A 42 30.15 5.13 23.17
C HIS A 42 29.20 4.93 22.00
N VAL A 43 28.17 4.09 22.19
CA VAL A 43 27.06 3.94 21.24
C VAL A 43 26.16 5.17 21.25
N ALA A 44 25.38 5.38 20.19
CA ALA A 44 24.31 6.36 20.20
C ALA A 44 23.33 6.07 21.35
N ARG A 45 22.81 7.12 21.97
CA ARG A 45 21.78 7.00 23.02
C ARG A 45 20.64 7.93 22.70
N GLU A 46 19.45 7.38 22.76
CA GLU A 46 18.18 8.12 22.68
C GLU A 46 17.48 8.03 24.04
N ASP A 47 16.72 9.07 24.38
CA ASP A 47 15.89 9.04 25.59
C ASP A 47 14.69 8.11 25.36
N ASP A 48 14.29 7.34 26.35
CA ASP A 48 13.09 6.51 26.28
C ASP A 48 11.81 7.35 26.23
N GLU A 49 11.87 8.58 26.75
CA GLU A 49 10.76 9.53 26.70
C GLU A 49 10.60 10.16 25.31
N TYR A 50 9.35 10.26 24.87
CA TYR A 50 8.99 10.93 23.62
C TYR A 50 7.69 11.71 23.76
N ALA A 51 7.56 12.76 22.96
CA ALA A 51 6.30 13.49 22.82
C ALA A 51 5.53 12.98 21.59
N ARG A 52 4.23 12.75 21.75
CA ARG A 52 3.36 12.35 20.64
C ARG A 52 2.95 13.57 19.82
N GLY A 53 3.17 13.50 18.49
CA GLY A 53 2.80 14.53 17.52
C GLY A 53 1.50 14.25 16.76
N GLY A 54 0.77 13.20 17.16
CA GLY A 54 -0.43 12.75 16.47
C GLY A 54 -0.20 11.44 15.70
N VAL A 55 -1.13 11.13 14.80
CA VAL A 55 -1.10 9.97 13.90
C VAL A 55 -1.37 10.47 12.49
N VAL A 56 -0.61 9.98 11.54
CA VAL A 56 -0.82 10.16 10.11
C VAL A 56 -1.01 8.83 9.42
N ASN A 57 -1.48 8.86 8.19
CA ASN A 57 -1.74 7.65 7.40
C ASN A 57 -0.91 7.71 6.13
N LEU A 58 -0.56 6.54 5.63
CA LEU A 58 0.10 6.38 4.34
C LEU A 58 -0.74 5.45 3.49
N PHE A 59 -1.05 5.87 2.27
CA PHE A 59 -1.53 5.00 1.21
C PHE A 59 -0.34 4.60 0.35
N LEU A 60 -0.10 3.31 0.24
CA LEU A 60 0.99 2.79 -0.60
C LEU A 60 0.39 2.01 -1.76
N PHE A 61 0.87 2.35 -2.94
CA PHE A 61 0.59 1.64 -4.18
C PHE A 61 1.88 1.01 -4.70
N CYS A 62 1.80 -0.16 -5.27
CA CYS A 62 2.89 -0.74 -6.03
C CYS A 62 2.37 -1.39 -7.31
N GLU A 63 3.13 -1.24 -8.37
CA GLU A 63 2.99 -1.95 -9.64
C GLU A 63 4.06 -3.05 -9.67
N PRO A 64 3.74 -4.29 -9.25
CA PRO A 64 4.73 -5.32 -9.02
C PRO A 64 5.55 -5.65 -10.27
N LEU A 65 4.90 -5.76 -11.43
CA LEU A 65 5.53 -6.16 -12.68
C LEU A 65 6.49 -5.08 -13.22
N ALA A 66 6.14 -3.79 -13.08
CA ALA A 66 7.00 -2.68 -13.48
C ALA A 66 8.03 -2.29 -12.41
N GLY A 67 7.92 -2.83 -11.19
CA GLY A 67 8.82 -2.47 -10.10
C GLY A 67 8.67 -1.03 -9.61
N ARG A 68 7.50 -0.44 -9.77
CA ARG A 68 7.19 0.94 -9.35
C ARG A 68 6.40 0.97 -8.05
N ARG A 69 6.64 2.01 -7.26
CA ARG A 69 5.95 2.25 -5.98
C ARG A 69 5.71 3.73 -5.81
N TRP A 70 4.63 4.06 -5.11
CA TRP A 70 4.39 5.41 -4.62
C TRP A 70 3.61 5.35 -3.31
N ALA A 71 3.87 6.29 -2.44
CA ALA A 71 3.24 6.38 -1.15
C ALA A 71 2.89 7.83 -0.83
N ASP A 72 1.64 8.06 -0.50
CA ASP A 72 1.12 9.37 -0.14
C ASP A 72 0.82 9.41 1.35
N VAL A 73 1.36 10.45 2.01
CA VAL A 73 1.09 10.71 3.43
C VAL A 73 -0.15 11.58 3.55
N THR A 74 -1.09 11.17 4.38
CA THR A 74 -2.35 11.88 4.60
C THR A 74 -2.64 12.06 6.10
N GLU A 75 -3.38 13.10 6.44
CA GLU A 75 -3.81 13.31 7.83
C GLU A 75 -4.86 12.29 8.27
N ARG A 76 -5.66 11.82 7.35
CA ARG A 76 -6.78 10.91 7.60
C ARG A 76 -6.82 9.77 6.60
N ARG A 77 -7.62 8.75 6.93
CA ARG A 77 -7.85 7.56 6.14
C ARG A 77 -9.37 7.30 6.08
N THR A 78 -10.06 8.20 5.40
CA THR A 78 -11.51 8.12 5.20
C THR A 78 -11.83 7.58 3.81
N ARG A 79 -13.12 7.31 3.54
CA ARG A 79 -13.60 6.97 2.20
C ARG A 79 -13.30 8.04 1.17
N VAL A 80 -13.38 9.31 1.58
CA VAL A 80 -13.07 10.45 0.72
C VAL A 80 -11.58 10.50 0.41
N ASP A 81 -10.71 10.24 1.40
CA ASP A 81 -9.27 10.19 1.17
C ASP A 81 -8.90 9.08 0.18
N TRP A 82 -9.45 7.88 0.39
CA TRP A 82 -9.29 6.77 -0.56
C TRP A 82 -9.78 7.13 -1.97
N ALA A 83 -10.94 7.75 -2.08
CA ALA A 83 -11.49 8.15 -3.38
C ALA A 83 -10.57 9.14 -4.13
N HIS A 84 -9.93 10.07 -3.42
CA HIS A 84 -8.94 10.97 -4.00
C HIS A 84 -7.67 10.22 -4.45
N GLN A 85 -7.22 9.22 -3.70
CA GLN A 85 -6.12 8.35 -4.12
C GLN A 85 -6.45 7.59 -5.40
N ILE A 86 -7.68 7.06 -5.51
CA ILE A 86 -8.14 6.41 -6.75
C ILE A 86 -8.21 7.39 -7.92
N LYS A 87 -8.66 8.63 -7.68
CA LYS A 87 -8.67 9.64 -8.73
C LYS A 87 -7.26 9.97 -9.22
N ASP A 88 -6.28 10.14 -8.33
CA ASP A 88 -4.88 10.35 -8.73
C ASP A 88 -4.34 9.13 -9.50
N LEU A 89 -4.65 7.92 -9.03
CA LEU A 89 -4.27 6.68 -9.72
C LEU A 89 -4.77 6.65 -11.17
N VAL A 90 -6.05 6.98 -11.39
CA VAL A 90 -6.67 6.94 -12.72
C VAL A 90 -6.23 8.09 -13.62
N ASP A 91 -6.19 9.32 -13.09
CA ASP A 91 -6.03 10.51 -13.89
C ASP A 91 -4.56 10.93 -14.07
N SER A 92 -3.72 10.65 -13.09
CA SER A 92 -2.31 11.10 -13.08
C SER A 92 -1.34 9.95 -13.37
N ARG A 93 -1.55 8.79 -12.77
CA ARG A 93 -0.61 7.66 -12.89
C ARG A 93 -0.84 6.83 -14.15
N TYR A 94 -2.12 6.56 -14.46
CA TYR A 94 -2.51 5.71 -15.59
C TYR A 94 -3.58 6.36 -16.47
N PRO A 95 -3.37 7.58 -17.01
CA PRO A 95 -4.36 8.28 -17.82
C PRO A 95 -4.74 7.50 -19.08
N GLU A 96 -3.79 6.78 -19.69
CA GLU A 96 -3.95 6.08 -20.96
C GLU A 96 -4.36 4.60 -20.81
N ALA A 97 -4.36 4.04 -19.60
CA ALA A 97 -4.76 2.64 -19.41
C ALA A 97 -6.24 2.45 -19.70
N GLU A 98 -6.63 1.35 -20.30
CA GLU A 98 -8.03 0.97 -20.49
C GLU A 98 -8.70 0.71 -19.14
N ARG A 99 -8.05 -0.11 -18.31
CA ARG A 99 -8.47 -0.43 -16.93
C ARG A 99 -7.25 -0.63 -16.05
N ILE A 100 -7.42 -0.36 -14.77
CA ILE A 100 -6.42 -0.64 -13.74
C ILE A 100 -6.90 -1.86 -12.96
N VAL A 101 -6.11 -2.93 -12.98
CA VAL A 101 -6.36 -4.13 -12.18
C VAL A 101 -5.86 -3.85 -10.76
N LEU A 102 -6.78 -3.57 -9.84
CA LEU A 102 -6.46 -3.10 -8.50
C LEU A 102 -6.69 -4.20 -7.46
N VAL A 103 -5.61 -4.66 -6.84
CA VAL A 103 -5.65 -5.61 -5.72
C VAL A 103 -5.53 -4.84 -4.41
N MET A 104 -6.46 -5.04 -3.50
CA MET A 104 -6.48 -4.40 -2.18
C MET A 104 -7.20 -5.28 -1.15
N ASP A 105 -7.14 -4.92 0.11
CA ASP A 105 -7.92 -5.60 1.14
C ASP A 105 -9.41 -5.23 1.05
N ASN A 106 -10.24 -5.98 1.74
CA ASN A 106 -11.68 -5.77 1.74
C ASN A 106 -12.12 -4.85 2.91
N LEU A 107 -11.40 -3.75 3.12
CA LEU A 107 -11.82 -2.74 4.08
C LEU A 107 -13.07 -1.99 3.56
N ASN A 108 -13.94 -1.58 4.47
CA ASN A 108 -15.22 -0.95 4.11
C ASN A 108 -15.10 0.40 3.37
N ILE A 109 -13.92 1.03 3.40
CA ILE A 109 -13.60 2.24 2.62
C ILE A 109 -13.20 1.91 1.17
N HIS A 110 -12.77 0.68 0.90
CA HIS A 110 -12.25 0.21 -0.39
C HIS A 110 -13.39 -0.29 -1.30
N SER A 111 -14.30 0.59 -1.65
CA SER A 111 -15.41 0.23 -2.52
C SER A 111 -15.77 1.34 -3.50
N PRO A 112 -16.34 1.02 -4.67
CA PRO A 112 -16.83 2.04 -5.60
C PRO A 112 -17.84 3.02 -4.97
N ALA A 113 -18.56 2.61 -3.92
CA ALA A 113 -19.47 3.49 -3.18
C ALA A 113 -18.75 4.71 -2.58
N SER A 114 -17.50 4.55 -2.17
CA SER A 114 -16.68 5.65 -1.63
C SER A 114 -16.40 6.76 -2.67
N LEU A 115 -16.37 6.42 -3.96
CA LEU A 115 -16.23 7.41 -5.02
C LEU A 115 -17.44 8.32 -5.11
N TYR A 116 -18.65 7.77 -4.88
CA TYR A 116 -19.89 8.54 -4.89
C TYR A 116 -20.07 9.42 -3.64
N GLU A 117 -19.34 9.15 -2.56
CA GLU A 117 -19.27 10.05 -1.41
C GLU A 117 -18.37 11.27 -1.67
N ALA A 118 -17.35 11.11 -2.50
CA ALA A 118 -16.33 12.14 -2.77
C ALA A 118 -16.63 12.97 -4.02
N PHE A 119 -17.27 12.39 -5.03
CA PHE A 119 -17.42 13.00 -6.36
C PHE A 119 -18.86 12.98 -6.85
N PRO A 120 -19.20 13.89 -7.78
CA PRO A 120 -20.49 13.84 -8.50
C PRO A 120 -20.67 12.48 -9.20
N PRO A 121 -21.92 12.00 -9.36
CA PRO A 121 -22.21 10.66 -9.90
C PRO A 121 -21.52 10.33 -11.23
N ALA A 122 -21.45 11.29 -12.16
CA ALA A 122 -20.83 11.08 -13.45
C ALA A 122 -19.31 10.84 -13.33
N GLU A 123 -18.63 11.57 -12.44
CA GLU A 123 -17.21 11.42 -12.19
C GLU A 123 -16.93 10.12 -11.42
N ALA A 124 -17.70 9.83 -10.37
CA ALA A 124 -17.60 8.59 -9.62
C ALA A 124 -17.75 7.36 -10.54
N LYS A 125 -18.73 7.40 -11.45
CA LYS A 125 -18.95 6.34 -12.44
C LYS A 125 -17.76 6.21 -13.39
N ARG A 126 -17.24 7.32 -13.93
CA ARG A 126 -16.07 7.33 -14.81
C ARG A 126 -14.86 6.66 -14.15
N LEU A 127 -14.58 7.01 -12.88
CA LEU A 127 -13.50 6.41 -12.11
C LEU A 127 -13.73 4.92 -11.87
N ALA A 128 -14.93 4.55 -11.44
CA ALA A 128 -15.28 3.15 -11.18
C ALA A 128 -15.16 2.27 -12.43
N ASP A 129 -15.55 2.77 -13.62
CA ASP A 129 -15.47 2.03 -14.88
C ASP A 129 -14.02 1.76 -15.33
N ARG A 130 -13.05 2.52 -14.78
CA ARG A 130 -11.61 2.35 -15.05
C ARG A 130 -10.96 1.32 -14.13
N LEU A 131 -11.68 0.76 -13.18
CA LEU A 131 -11.16 -0.18 -12.19
C LEU A 131 -11.64 -1.61 -12.45
N GLU A 132 -10.75 -2.56 -12.29
CA GLU A 132 -11.04 -3.97 -12.10
C GLU A 132 -10.53 -4.35 -10.71
N ILE A 133 -11.45 -4.42 -9.74
CA ILE A 133 -11.10 -4.55 -8.32
C ILE A 133 -11.10 -6.01 -7.90
N HIS A 134 -10.02 -6.43 -7.25
CA HIS A 134 -9.84 -7.75 -6.66
C HIS A 134 -9.53 -7.61 -5.17
N HIS A 135 -10.39 -8.15 -4.32
CA HIS A 135 -10.19 -8.09 -2.88
C HIS A 135 -9.50 -9.33 -2.34
N THR A 136 -8.52 -9.12 -1.46
CA THR A 136 -7.96 -10.24 -0.68
C THR A 136 -9.02 -10.80 0.27
N PRO A 137 -9.01 -12.11 0.55
CA PRO A 137 -9.96 -12.70 1.48
C PRO A 137 -9.71 -12.21 2.91
N LYS A 138 -10.71 -12.31 3.75
CA LYS A 138 -10.57 -12.05 5.19
C LYS A 138 -9.43 -12.89 5.77
N HIS A 139 -8.53 -12.26 6.51
CA HIS A 139 -7.28 -12.85 7.03
C HIS A 139 -6.28 -13.31 5.95
N GLY A 140 -6.39 -12.77 4.73
CA GLY A 140 -5.51 -13.06 3.61
C GLY A 140 -4.64 -11.87 3.19
N SER A 141 -4.32 -10.96 4.09
CA SER A 141 -3.50 -9.76 3.80
C SER A 141 -2.14 -10.10 3.18
N TRP A 142 -1.55 -11.24 3.56
CA TRP A 142 -0.31 -11.76 2.99
C TRP A 142 -0.36 -11.96 1.45
N LEU A 143 -1.55 -12.02 0.87
CA LEU A 143 -1.76 -12.04 -0.59
C LEU A 143 -1.60 -10.67 -1.24
N ASN A 144 -1.65 -9.59 -0.45
CA ASN A 144 -1.49 -8.24 -0.98
C ASN A 144 0.00 -7.88 -1.07
N MET A 145 0.52 -7.71 -2.30
CA MET A 145 1.93 -7.33 -2.47
C MET A 145 2.25 -5.95 -1.90
N ALA A 146 1.28 -5.04 -1.78
CA ALA A 146 1.47 -3.76 -1.12
C ALA A 146 1.81 -3.92 0.37
N GLU A 147 1.30 -4.95 1.07
CA GLU A 147 1.68 -5.24 2.46
C GLU A 147 3.17 -5.61 2.57
N ILE A 148 3.72 -6.31 1.57
CA ILE A 148 5.16 -6.61 1.52
C ILE A 148 5.96 -5.30 1.43
N GLU A 149 5.58 -4.40 0.54
CA GLU A 149 6.24 -3.10 0.38
C GLU A 149 6.06 -2.20 1.62
N LEU A 150 4.90 -2.21 2.26
CA LEU A 150 4.69 -1.53 3.56
C LEU A 150 5.62 -2.08 4.64
N SER A 151 5.85 -3.40 4.67
CA SER A 151 6.80 -4.02 5.59
C SER A 151 8.24 -3.59 5.31
N VAL A 152 8.61 -3.39 4.04
CA VAL A 152 9.93 -2.86 3.65
C VAL A 152 10.04 -1.39 4.06
N LEU A 153 9.04 -0.57 3.75
CA LEU A 153 8.96 0.84 4.14
C LEU A 153 9.11 1.01 5.66
N ARG A 154 8.40 0.22 6.45
CA ARG A 154 8.51 0.25 7.91
C ARG A 154 9.95 0.04 8.37
N ARG A 155 10.63 -0.99 7.87
CA ARG A 155 11.98 -1.34 8.30
C ARG A 155 13.07 -0.39 7.80
N GLN A 156 12.89 0.17 6.61
CA GLN A 156 13.92 1.00 5.98
C GLN A 156 13.75 2.49 6.29
N CYS A 157 12.52 2.95 6.50
CA CYS A 157 12.19 4.36 6.60
C CYS A 157 11.53 4.74 7.93
N LEU A 158 10.57 3.93 8.42
CA LEU A 158 9.72 4.30 9.55
C LEU A 158 10.17 3.73 10.90
N ASP A 159 11.23 2.91 10.95
CA ASP A 159 11.78 2.33 12.18
C ASP A 159 12.65 3.35 12.94
N ARG A 160 12.08 4.54 13.15
CA ARG A 160 12.68 5.66 13.88
C ARG A 160 11.61 6.67 14.28
N ARG A 161 11.99 7.61 15.15
CA ARG A 161 11.10 8.71 15.52
C ARG A 161 11.03 9.73 14.39
N LEU A 162 9.83 10.02 13.93
CA LEU A 162 9.55 11.03 12.92
C LEU A 162 8.67 12.10 13.58
N PRO A 163 9.15 13.35 13.70
CA PRO A 163 8.56 14.33 14.63
C PRO A 163 7.26 14.95 14.12
N ASP A 164 7.08 15.03 12.81
CA ASP A 164 5.95 15.72 12.20
C ASP A 164 5.67 15.21 10.78
N PHE A 165 4.56 15.69 10.22
CA PHE A 165 4.10 15.35 8.89
C PHE A 165 5.15 15.64 7.80
N ALA A 166 5.79 16.81 7.86
CA ALA A 166 6.74 17.22 6.81
C ALA A 166 7.99 16.33 6.80
N ALA A 167 8.51 15.99 7.98
CA ALA A 167 9.63 15.06 8.11
C ALA A 167 9.26 13.66 7.57
N LEU A 168 8.09 13.14 7.94
CA LEU A 168 7.62 11.86 7.44
C LEU A 168 7.46 11.88 5.92
N GLN A 169 6.82 12.92 5.37
CA GLN A 169 6.60 13.06 3.93
C GLN A 169 7.95 13.08 3.17
N ALA A 170 8.93 13.84 3.66
CA ALA A 170 10.25 13.92 3.04
C ALA A 170 10.95 12.55 3.01
N GLU A 171 10.92 11.81 4.12
CA GLU A 171 11.54 10.50 4.23
C GLU A 171 10.84 9.44 3.36
N VAL A 172 9.51 9.44 3.32
CA VAL A 172 8.72 8.54 2.46
C VAL A 172 9.01 8.83 0.99
N THR A 173 9.10 10.11 0.60
CA THR A 173 9.44 10.51 -0.77
C THR A 173 10.85 10.04 -1.13
N ALA A 174 11.83 10.27 -0.29
CA ALA A 174 13.22 9.83 -0.52
C ALA A 174 13.32 8.30 -0.64
N TRP A 175 12.62 7.56 0.24
CA TRP A 175 12.56 6.10 0.16
C TRP A 175 11.92 5.63 -1.15
N GLN A 176 10.82 6.25 -1.57
CA GLN A 176 10.14 5.94 -2.81
C GLN A 176 11.04 6.14 -4.02
N ASP A 177 11.75 7.29 -4.08
CA ASP A 177 12.62 7.64 -5.18
C ASP A 177 13.80 6.65 -5.31
N ASP A 178 14.43 6.30 -4.18
CA ASP A 178 15.51 5.31 -4.12
C ASP A 178 15.02 3.91 -4.58
N ARG A 179 13.87 3.49 -4.09
CA ARG A 179 13.25 2.20 -4.47
C ARG A 179 12.85 2.14 -5.95
N ASN A 180 12.39 3.25 -6.50
CA ASN A 180 11.99 3.33 -7.91
C ASN A 180 13.21 3.45 -8.84
N ALA A 181 14.31 4.06 -8.37
CA ALA A 181 15.58 4.07 -9.11
C ALA A 181 16.16 2.65 -9.28
N ASP A 182 16.00 1.78 -8.28
CA ASP A 182 16.38 0.36 -8.38
C ASP A 182 15.43 -0.44 -9.30
N GLY A 183 14.16 -0.03 -9.40
CA GLY A 183 13.17 -0.52 -10.37
C GLY A 183 12.94 -2.04 -10.37
N ARG A 184 13.17 -2.72 -9.24
CA ARG A 184 13.08 -4.19 -9.18
C ARG A 184 11.64 -4.67 -9.15
N PRO A 185 11.22 -5.51 -10.12
CA PRO A 185 9.90 -6.14 -10.09
C PRO A 185 9.76 -7.09 -8.90
N ILE A 186 8.52 -7.27 -8.48
CA ILE A 186 8.14 -8.31 -7.52
C ILE A 186 7.62 -9.51 -8.31
N THR A 187 8.28 -10.66 -8.15
CA THR A 187 7.85 -11.89 -8.79
C THR A 187 7.06 -12.74 -7.79
N TRP A 188 5.76 -12.84 -8.01
CA TRP A 188 4.91 -13.71 -7.22
C TRP A 188 5.03 -15.17 -7.69
N ARG A 189 5.36 -16.10 -6.78
CA ARG A 189 5.64 -17.50 -7.13
C ARG A 189 4.59 -18.49 -6.62
N PHE A 190 3.76 -18.07 -5.67
CA PHE A 190 2.76 -18.94 -5.07
C PHE A 190 1.50 -18.99 -5.95
N THR A 191 1.21 -20.14 -6.51
CA THR A 191 0.14 -20.32 -7.49
C THR A 191 -1.17 -20.83 -6.87
N THR A 192 -2.27 -20.77 -7.63
CA THR A 192 -3.54 -21.41 -7.26
C THR A 192 -3.37 -22.91 -7.04
N ALA A 193 -2.54 -23.61 -7.83
CA ALA A 193 -2.24 -25.01 -7.62
C ALA A 193 -1.52 -25.27 -6.29
N ASP A 194 -0.55 -24.41 -5.93
CA ASP A 194 0.11 -24.47 -4.62
C ASP A 194 -0.87 -24.24 -3.47
N ALA A 195 -1.79 -23.28 -3.64
CA ALA A 195 -2.79 -22.97 -2.62
C ALA A 195 -3.71 -24.16 -2.33
N ARG A 196 -4.19 -24.82 -3.36
CA ARG A 196 -5.05 -26.03 -3.24
C ARG A 196 -4.35 -27.16 -2.47
N ILE A 197 -3.04 -27.26 -2.55
CA ILE A 197 -2.25 -28.26 -1.84
C ILE A 197 -1.91 -27.78 -0.42
N LYS A 198 -1.23 -26.63 -0.31
CA LYS A 198 -0.64 -26.15 0.95
C LYS A 198 -1.66 -25.55 1.92
N LEU A 199 -2.75 -25.00 1.37
CA LEU A 199 -3.82 -24.36 2.14
C LEU A 199 -5.14 -25.14 2.07
N ARG A 200 -5.07 -26.44 1.88
CA ARG A 200 -6.25 -27.32 1.76
C ARG A 200 -7.27 -27.12 2.86
N HIS A 201 -6.82 -26.83 4.09
CA HIS A 201 -7.69 -26.61 5.25
C HIS A 201 -8.55 -25.33 5.17
N LEU A 202 -8.25 -24.41 4.26
CA LEU A 202 -9.03 -23.18 4.03
C LEU A 202 -10.13 -23.37 2.97
N TYR A 203 -10.12 -24.50 2.27
CA TYR A 203 -11.15 -24.80 1.26
C TYR A 203 -12.35 -25.50 1.90
N PRO A 204 -13.57 -25.20 1.40
CA PRO A 204 -14.74 -25.90 1.87
C PRO A 204 -14.57 -27.43 1.68
N THR A 205 -14.79 -28.20 2.73
CA THR A 205 -14.94 -29.64 2.62
C THR A 205 -16.36 -29.93 2.20
N ASN A 206 -16.56 -30.48 0.99
CA ASN A 206 -17.86 -31.03 0.62
C ASN A 206 -18.09 -32.25 1.56
N HIS A 207 -18.96 -32.09 2.53
CA HIS A 207 -19.55 -33.21 3.23
C HIS A 207 -20.60 -33.79 2.29
N GLU A 208 -20.26 -34.90 1.59
CA GLU A 208 -21.23 -35.82 1.01
C GLU A 208 -22.04 -36.50 2.11
#